data_b63baa91b234d6e570531d3d7ab56aa6
#
_entry.id   b63baa91b234d6e570531d3d7ab56aa6
#
_cell.length_a   1.000
_cell.length_b   1.000
_cell.length_c   1.000
_cell.angle_alpha   90.00
_cell.angle_beta   90.00
_cell.angle_gamma   90.00
#
_symmetry.space_group_name_H-M   'P 1'
#
loop_
_entity.id
_entity.type
_entity.pdbx_description
1 polymer ?
#
loop_
_entity_poly.entity_id
_entity_poly.type
_entity_poly.pdbx_seq_one_letter_code
_entity_poly.pdbx_strand_id
1 'polypeptide(L)'
;VSGKAPVVSESGSEVSVKAGKVTVTIDKTSGYLAGYHDGMHQLIKAPFAPNFWRAELDNDWRGWKPARYMPYWKTAKENLASAPVEMLVAQSGNALTINVKKAIEGRFDLAMTYTVYPDGLVNVSYNVDIAEKALDPLRIGLQGQVSNELECVTYFGRGPQENYSDRNDGIFLGTWETSVAGMMTDYVYPQENGNRTGVKWMCFSN
;
A
#
# COMPACT_ATOMS: atom_id res chain seq x y z
N VAL A 1 10.99 19.80 -6.59
CA VAL A 1 9.63 20.28 -6.88
C VAL A 1 9.53 21.73 -6.42
N SER A 2 9.11 22.66 -7.31
CA SER A 2 8.93 24.07 -7.00
C SER A 2 7.52 24.29 -6.43
N GLY A 3 7.38 25.19 -5.44
CA GLY A 3 6.10 25.51 -4.83
C GLY A 3 6.25 25.98 -3.38
N LYS A 4 5.14 26.46 -2.82
CA LYS A 4 5.08 26.82 -1.41
C LYS A 4 5.08 25.52 -0.57
N ALA A 5 5.91 25.49 0.46
CA ALA A 5 5.98 24.35 1.36
C ALA A 5 4.59 23.94 1.90
N PRO A 6 4.31 22.63 2.02
CA PRO A 6 3.07 22.16 2.62
C PRO A 6 2.89 22.66 4.04
N VAL A 7 1.65 22.87 4.42
CA VAL A 7 1.27 23.32 5.76
C VAL A 7 0.66 22.17 6.53
N VAL A 8 1.19 21.88 7.71
CA VAL A 8 0.66 20.85 8.60
C VAL A 8 -0.31 21.45 9.60
N SER A 9 -1.36 20.71 9.90
CA SER A 9 -2.26 20.91 11.03
C SER A 9 -2.50 19.57 11.71
N GLU A 10 -2.64 19.59 13.04
CA GLU A 10 -2.83 18.39 13.83
C GLU A 10 -4.11 18.48 14.64
N SER A 11 -4.86 17.39 14.69
CA SER A 11 -5.97 17.17 15.62
C SER A 11 -5.62 16.05 16.60
N GLY A 12 -6.57 15.68 17.47
CA GLY A 12 -6.39 14.54 18.38
C GLY A 12 -6.18 13.22 17.66
N SER A 13 -6.79 13.03 16.48
CA SER A 13 -6.81 11.75 15.74
C SER A 13 -6.00 11.77 14.44
N GLU A 14 -5.65 12.96 13.90
CA GLU A 14 -5.11 13.07 12.55
C GLU A 14 -3.98 14.11 12.44
N VAL A 15 -3.05 13.83 11.54
CA VAL A 15 -2.12 14.81 10.95
C VAL A 15 -2.60 15.11 9.54
N SER A 16 -2.95 16.37 9.29
CA SER A 16 -3.45 16.86 8.00
C SER A 16 -2.41 17.77 7.34
N VAL A 17 -2.03 17.46 6.11
CA VAL A 17 -1.01 18.20 5.35
C VAL A 17 -1.64 18.81 4.10
N LYS A 18 -1.66 20.14 4.03
CA LYS A 18 -2.18 20.87 2.86
C LYS A 18 -1.04 21.30 1.95
N ALA A 19 -1.06 20.81 0.71
CA ALA A 19 -0.12 21.11 -0.37
C ALA A 19 -0.89 21.65 -1.59
N GLY A 20 -0.93 22.98 -1.74
CA GLY A 20 -1.77 23.64 -2.75
C GLY A 20 -3.26 23.32 -2.55
N LYS A 21 -3.88 22.68 -3.53
CA LYS A 21 -5.28 22.20 -3.46
C LYS A 21 -5.44 20.83 -2.81
N VAL A 22 -4.34 20.07 -2.70
CA VAL A 22 -4.34 18.72 -2.14
C VAL A 22 -4.32 18.76 -0.62
N THR A 23 -5.05 17.87 0.01
CA THR A 23 -4.96 17.58 1.45
C THR A 23 -4.69 16.11 1.67
N VAL A 24 -3.61 15.80 2.38
CA VAL A 24 -3.19 14.46 2.75
C VAL A 24 -3.44 14.26 4.23
N THR A 25 -4.03 13.13 4.61
CA THR A 25 -4.37 12.84 6.01
C THR A 25 -3.70 11.54 6.46
N ILE A 26 -2.97 11.61 7.58
CA ILE A 26 -2.42 10.45 8.28
C ILE A 26 -3.18 10.26 9.58
N ASP A 27 -3.71 9.08 9.80
CA ASP A 27 -4.38 8.70 11.05
C ASP A 27 -3.34 8.48 12.15
N LYS A 28 -3.47 9.14 13.29
CA LYS A 28 -2.50 9.05 14.40
C LYS A 28 -2.57 7.73 15.15
N THR A 29 -3.72 7.06 15.14
CA THR A 29 -3.91 5.80 15.84
C THR A 29 -3.21 4.65 15.11
N SER A 30 -3.35 4.61 13.80
CA SER A 30 -2.74 3.56 12.97
C SER A 30 -1.38 3.96 12.39
N GLY A 31 -1.12 5.25 12.19
CA GLY A 31 0.05 5.75 11.48
C GLY A 31 -0.07 5.63 9.95
N TYR A 32 -1.27 5.38 9.41
CA TYR A 32 -1.46 5.09 8.00
C TYR A 32 -2.00 6.27 7.20
N LEU A 33 -1.69 6.29 5.90
CA LEU A 33 -2.27 7.23 4.94
C LEU A 33 -3.77 6.92 4.80
N ALA A 34 -4.59 7.76 5.44
CA ALA A 34 -6.03 7.57 5.55
C ALA A 34 -6.83 8.43 4.59
N GLY A 35 -6.26 9.53 4.09
CA GLY A 35 -6.96 10.45 3.21
C GLY A 35 -6.05 11.08 2.16
N TYR A 36 -6.60 11.23 0.97
CA TYR A 36 -6.04 12.05 -0.09
C TYR A 36 -7.19 12.74 -0.81
N HIS A 37 -7.29 14.06 -0.61
CA HIS A 37 -8.31 14.91 -1.21
C HIS A 37 -7.65 15.82 -2.24
N ASP A 38 -8.07 15.77 -3.49
CA ASP A 38 -7.45 16.52 -4.61
C ASP A 38 -7.92 17.98 -4.74
N GLY A 39 -8.75 18.42 -3.81
CA GLY A 39 -9.45 19.71 -3.81
C GLY A 39 -10.92 19.60 -4.22
N MET A 40 -11.34 18.46 -4.79
CA MET A 40 -12.71 18.18 -5.23
C MET A 40 -13.25 16.87 -4.65
N HIS A 41 -12.43 15.80 -4.65
CA HIS A 41 -12.84 14.44 -4.29
C HIS A 41 -11.90 13.82 -3.26
N GLN A 42 -12.46 13.03 -2.37
CA GLN A 42 -11.70 12.14 -1.49
C GLN A 42 -11.42 10.83 -2.23
N LEU A 43 -10.15 10.63 -2.61
CA LEU A 43 -9.75 9.50 -3.44
C LEU A 43 -9.48 8.23 -2.63
N ILE A 44 -8.97 8.33 -1.40
CA ILE A 44 -8.75 7.19 -0.51
C ILE A 44 -10.00 6.94 0.32
N LYS A 45 -10.55 5.73 0.26
CA LYS A 45 -11.75 5.29 0.99
C LYS A 45 -11.42 4.40 2.21
N ALA A 46 -10.29 3.68 2.17
CA ALA A 46 -9.75 2.98 3.33
C ALA A 46 -8.22 3.18 3.38
N PRO A 47 -7.65 3.31 4.59
CA PRO A 47 -6.23 3.59 4.77
C PRO A 47 -5.32 2.59 4.05
N PHE A 48 -4.19 3.09 3.52
CA PHE A 48 -3.13 2.24 2.99
C PHE A 48 -2.36 1.60 4.15
N ALA A 49 -2.79 0.42 4.54
CA ALA A 49 -2.24 -0.36 5.64
C ALA A 49 -1.20 -1.38 5.15
N PRO A 50 -0.18 -1.69 5.96
CA PRO A 50 0.74 -2.79 5.70
C PRO A 50 0.01 -4.10 5.48
N ASN A 51 0.45 -4.88 4.49
CA ASN A 51 -0.12 -6.18 4.18
C ASN A 51 0.98 -7.19 3.93
N PHE A 52 0.94 -8.29 4.68
CA PHE A 52 1.91 -9.38 4.65
C PHE A 52 1.32 -10.71 4.17
N TRP A 53 0.04 -10.70 3.85
CA TRP A 53 -0.70 -11.89 3.46
C TRP A 53 -1.44 -11.69 2.14
N ARG A 54 -1.66 -12.77 1.44
CA ARG A 54 -2.54 -12.87 0.27
C ARG A 54 -3.38 -14.14 0.37
N ALA A 55 -4.40 -14.27 -0.45
CA ALA A 55 -5.08 -15.54 -0.62
C ALA A 55 -4.07 -16.61 -1.08
N GLU A 56 -4.24 -17.82 -0.59
CA GLU A 56 -3.35 -18.93 -0.94
C GLU A 56 -3.63 -19.42 -2.36
N LEU A 57 -2.56 -19.78 -3.06
CA LEU A 57 -2.61 -20.47 -4.34
C LEU A 57 -2.71 -21.99 -4.11
N ASP A 58 -3.04 -22.76 -5.15
CA ASP A 58 -3.02 -24.21 -5.11
C ASP A 58 -1.68 -24.76 -4.61
N ASN A 59 -0.57 -24.17 -5.04
CA ASN A 59 0.77 -24.57 -4.62
C ASN A 59 1.05 -24.28 -3.14
N ASP A 60 0.41 -23.24 -2.59
CA ASP A 60 0.58 -22.91 -1.17
C ASP A 60 -0.06 -23.98 -0.28
N TRP A 61 -1.35 -24.21 -0.41
CA TRP A 61 -2.05 -25.10 0.51
C TRP A 61 -1.81 -26.61 0.25
N ARG A 62 -1.45 -26.99 -0.99
CA ARG A 62 -1.03 -28.36 -1.31
C ARG A 62 0.44 -28.61 -0.98
N GLY A 63 1.30 -27.60 -1.13
CA GLY A 63 2.74 -27.67 -0.92
C GLY A 63 3.16 -27.33 0.51
N TRP A 64 3.63 -26.10 0.69
CA TRP A 64 4.29 -25.65 1.91
C TRP A 64 3.38 -25.13 3.03
N LYS A 65 2.08 -24.96 2.78
CA LYS A 65 1.02 -24.70 3.77
C LYS A 65 1.30 -23.50 4.68
N PRO A 66 1.43 -22.27 4.14
CA PRO A 66 1.80 -21.10 4.92
C PRO A 66 0.82 -20.77 6.04
N ALA A 67 -0.49 -20.97 5.85
CA ALA A 67 -1.49 -20.76 6.90
C ALA A 67 -1.26 -21.66 8.13
N ARG A 68 -0.58 -22.80 7.96
CA ARG A 68 -0.23 -23.71 9.06
C ARG A 68 1.06 -23.31 9.77
N TYR A 69 2.09 -22.92 8.99
CA TYR A 69 3.44 -22.70 9.52
C TYR A 69 3.74 -21.26 9.90
N MET A 70 3.00 -20.31 9.34
CA MET A 70 3.20 -18.87 9.60
C MET A 70 1.87 -18.12 9.79
N PRO A 71 0.95 -18.63 10.65
CA PRO A 71 -0.38 -18.05 10.80
C PRO A 71 -0.36 -16.60 11.30
N TYR A 72 0.69 -16.17 12.01
CA TYR A 72 0.80 -14.82 12.53
C TYR A 72 0.89 -13.75 11.44
N TRP A 73 1.42 -14.07 10.25
CA TRP A 73 1.43 -13.13 9.13
C TRP A 73 0.03 -12.86 8.58
N LYS A 74 -0.87 -13.82 8.71
CA LYS A 74 -2.27 -13.65 8.32
C LYS A 74 -2.99 -12.60 9.16
N THR A 75 -2.62 -12.47 10.42
CA THR A 75 -3.18 -11.50 11.38
C THR A 75 -2.26 -10.30 11.66
N ALA A 76 -1.13 -10.21 10.98
CA ALA A 76 -0.15 -9.15 11.23
C ALA A 76 -0.70 -7.75 10.96
N LYS A 77 -1.61 -7.60 9.99
CA LYS A 77 -2.26 -6.33 9.68
C LYS A 77 -3.11 -5.84 10.86
N GLU A 78 -3.92 -6.71 11.44
CA GLU A 78 -4.78 -6.42 12.59
C GLU A 78 -3.94 -6.14 13.84
N ASN A 79 -2.89 -6.94 14.07
CA ASN A 79 -1.98 -6.74 15.19
C ASN A 79 -1.25 -5.40 15.09
N LEU A 80 -0.78 -5.03 13.89
CA LEU A 80 -0.17 -3.72 13.66
C LEU A 80 -1.15 -2.57 13.83
N ALA A 81 -2.42 -2.73 13.45
CA ALA A 81 -3.42 -1.68 13.63
C ALA A 81 -3.54 -1.27 15.10
N SER A 82 -3.39 -2.22 16.01
CA SER A 82 -3.47 -2.02 17.47
C SER A 82 -2.11 -1.72 18.13
N ALA A 83 -0.99 -1.84 17.42
CA ALA A 83 0.34 -1.60 17.97
C ALA A 83 0.58 -0.09 18.20
N PRO A 84 1.35 0.30 19.24
CA PRO A 84 1.71 1.69 19.47
C PRO A 84 2.35 2.35 18.25
N VAL A 85 2.06 3.62 18.06
CA VAL A 85 2.58 4.45 16.97
C VAL A 85 3.57 5.46 17.52
N GLU A 86 4.81 5.43 17.06
CA GLU A 86 5.74 6.54 17.20
C GLU A 86 5.66 7.38 15.92
N MET A 87 5.31 8.66 16.05
CA MET A 87 5.15 9.56 14.90
C MET A 87 5.96 10.83 15.09
N LEU A 88 6.72 11.19 14.06
CA LEU A 88 7.49 12.44 14.02
C LEU A 88 7.18 13.18 12.71
N VAL A 89 6.73 14.42 12.84
CA VAL A 89 6.49 15.34 11.73
C VAL A 89 7.65 16.33 11.64
N ALA A 90 8.23 16.49 10.46
CA ALA A 90 9.36 17.37 10.25
C ALA A 90 9.33 18.05 8.87
N GLN A 91 9.79 19.30 8.82
CA GLN A 91 10.02 19.98 7.54
C GLN A 91 11.34 19.48 6.93
N SER A 92 11.34 19.16 5.64
CA SER A 92 12.51 18.71 4.88
C SER A 92 12.64 19.54 3.61
N GLY A 93 13.43 20.62 3.68
CA GLY A 93 13.47 21.61 2.60
C GLY A 93 12.11 22.23 2.35
N ASN A 94 11.59 22.09 1.12
CA ASN A 94 10.22 22.54 0.77
C ASN A 94 9.18 21.41 0.82
N ALA A 95 9.53 20.21 1.30
CA ALA A 95 8.63 19.10 1.53
C ALA A 95 8.38 18.90 3.03
N LEU A 96 7.32 18.18 3.39
CA LEU A 96 7.02 17.76 4.75
C LEU A 96 7.17 16.25 4.85
N THR A 97 7.86 15.77 5.88
CA THR A 97 7.99 14.34 6.18
C THR A 97 7.20 13.95 7.43
N ILE A 98 6.56 12.80 7.39
CA ILE A 98 5.91 12.18 8.53
C ILE A 98 6.53 10.79 8.67
N ASN A 99 7.31 10.59 9.71
CA ASN A 99 7.96 9.33 10.01
C ASN A 99 7.11 8.57 11.03
N VAL A 100 6.80 7.32 10.72
CA VAL A 100 6.00 6.42 11.54
C VAL A 100 6.79 5.17 11.83
N LYS A 101 6.86 4.78 13.11
CA LYS A 101 7.42 3.50 13.53
C LYS A 101 6.40 2.71 14.31
N LYS A 102 6.38 1.42 14.06
CA LYS A 102 5.56 0.43 14.76
C LYS A 102 6.38 -0.84 14.91
N ALA A 103 6.07 -1.64 15.92
CA ALA A 103 6.74 -2.93 16.12
C ALA A 103 5.75 -4.00 16.57
N ILE A 104 6.02 -5.23 16.19
CA ILE A 104 5.45 -6.43 16.80
C ILE A 104 6.60 -7.18 17.44
N GLU A 105 6.64 -7.13 18.77
CA GLU A 105 7.75 -7.67 19.57
C GLU A 105 8.10 -9.11 19.19
N GLY A 106 9.38 -9.35 18.94
CA GLY A 106 9.92 -10.65 18.56
C GLY A 106 9.49 -11.12 17.14
N ARG A 107 8.89 -10.24 16.33
CA ARG A 107 8.45 -10.55 14.96
C ARG A 107 9.06 -9.64 13.92
N PHE A 108 8.79 -8.35 13.98
CA PHE A 108 9.32 -7.38 13.03
C PHE A 108 9.14 -5.94 13.51
N ASP A 109 9.99 -5.07 13.01
CA ASP A 109 9.88 -3.62 13.11
C ASP A 109 9.43 -3.05 11.76
N LEU A 110 8.56 -2.05 11.81
CA LEU A 110 8.04 -1.33 10.64
C LEU A 110 8.42 0.13 10.73
N ALA A 111 9.05 0.66 9.69
CA ALA A 111 9.27 2.09 9.50
C ALA A 111 8.61 2.55 8.20
N MET A 112 7.81 3.60 8.28
CA MET A 112 7.18 4.25 7.13
C MET A 112 7.52 5.73 7.14
N THR A 113 7.82 6.28 5.98
CA THR A 113 8.01 7.72 5.81
C THR A 113 7.11 8.22 4.68
N TYR A 114 6.24 9.14 5.01
CA TYR A 114 5.44 9.87 4.04
C TYR A 114 6.12 11.20 3.78
N THR A 115 6.48 11.46 2.53
CA THR A 115 7.02 12.76 2.11
C THR A 115 5.99 13.44 1.21
N VAL A 116 5.43 14.54 1.70
CA VAL A 116 4.44 15.34 0.97
C VAL A 116 5.15 16.52 0.32
N TYR A 117 5.05 16.60 -1.00
CA TYR A 117 5.66 17.66 -1.80
C TYR A 117 4.69 18.83 -2.06
N PRO A 118 5.20 20.02 -2.43
CA PRO A 118 4.37 21.21 -2.70
C PRO A 118 3.28 21.05 -3.76
N ASP A 119 3.46 20.14 -4.71
CA ASP A 119 2.51 19.80 -5.77
C ASP A 119 1.46 18.78 -5.36
N GLY A 120 1.53 18.29 -4.11
CA GLY A 120 0.62 17.28 -3.58
C GLY A 120 1.07 15.84 -3.82
N LEU A 121 2.20 15.61 -4.50
CA LEU A 121 2.78 14.26 -4.60
C LEU A 121 3.11 13.73 -3.20
N VAL A 122 2.79 12.47 -2.94
CA VAL A 122 3.15 11.77 -1.71
C VAL A 122 4.10 10.62 -2.06
N ASN A 123 5.33 10.70 -1.58
CA ASN A 123 6.23 9.55 -1.63
C ASN A 123 6.08 8.74 -0.34
N VAL A 124 5.93 7.43 -0.47
CA VAL A 124 5.85 6.50 0.65
C VAL A 124 7.07 5.59 0.64
N SER A 125 7.93 5.75 1.64
CA SER A 125 9.01 4.81 1.93
C SER A 125 8.55 3.83 2.99
N TYR A 126 8.87 2.55 2.81
CA TYR A 126 8.36 1.46 3.63
C TYR A 126 9.47 0.44 3.86
N ASN A 127 9.82 0.23 5.11
CA ASN A 127 10.84 -0.73 5.51
C ASN A 127 10.29 -1.67 6.59
N VAL A 128 10.57 -2.96 6.44
CA VAL A 128 10.23 -3.99 7.41
C VAL A 128 11.51 -4.73 7.79
N ASP A 129 11.84 -4.70 9.06
CA ASP A 129 12.99 -5.44 9.61
C ASP A 129 12.45 -6.67 10.34
N ILE A 130 12.60 -7.83 9.72
CA ILE A 130 12.04 -9.11 10.20
C ILE A 130 13.02 -9.73 11.18
N ALA A 131 12.53 -10.14 12.36
CA ALA A 131 13.34 -10.79 13.37
C ALA A 131 13.99 -12.08 12.82
N GLU A 132 15.27 -12.31 13.13
CA GLU A 132 16.12 -13.39 12.58
C GLU A 132 15.48 -14.79 12.62
N LYS A 133 14.64 -15.06 13.64
CA LYS A 133 13.96 -16.34 13.82
C LYS A 133 12.54 -16.40 13.22
N ALA A 134 12.07 -15.30 12.64
CA ALA A 134 10.75 -15.28 12.01
C ALA A 134 10.86 -15.80 10.57
N LEU A 135 9.83 -16.52 10.12
CA LEU A 135 9.71 -16.91 8.73
C LEU A 135 9.30 -15.72 7.87
N ASP A 136 9.74 -15.67 6.63
CA ASP A 136 9.39 -14.64 5.68
C ASP A 136 7.88 -14.61 5.38
N PRO A 137 7.27 -13.43 5.22
CA PRO A 137 5.87 -13.33 4.84
C PRO A 137 5.62 -13.71 3.38
N LEU A 138 4.37 -14.01 3.04
CA LEU A 138 3.95 -14.28 1.65
C LEU A 138 4.11 -13.07 0.73
N ARG A 139 3.97 -11.88 1.28
CA ARG A 139 4.19 -10.60 0.59
C ARG A 139 4.58 -9.51 1.58
N ILE A 140 5.19 -8.48 1.06
CA ILE A 140 5.42 -7.22 1.78
C ILE A 140 4.87 -6.11 0.89
N GLY A 141 3.90 -5.36 1.38
CA GLY A 141 3.28 -4.30 0.62
C GLY A 141 2.25 -3.49 1.40
N LEU A 142 1.55 -2.63 0.69
CA LEU A 142 0.45 -1.82 1.20
C LEU A 142 -0.85 -2.25 0.54
N GLN A 143 -1.93 -2.23 1.30
CA GLN A 143 -3.28 -2.46 0.84
C GLN A 143 -4.17 -1.32 1.28
N GLY A 144 -4.90 -0.71 0.36
CA GLY A 144 -5.85 0.35 0.61
C GLY A 144 -7.06 0.24 -0.31
N GLN A 145 -7.99 1.16 -0.16
CA GLN A 145 -9.13 1.29 -1.07
C GLN A 145 -9.19 2.71 -1.62
N VAL A 146 -9.39 2.82 -2.91
CA VAL A 146 -9.67 4.08 -3.60
C VAL A 146 -11.16 4.19 -3.92
N SER A 147 -11.59 5.37 -4.42
CA SER A 147 -12.99 5.59 -4.77
C SER A 147 -13.47 4.56 -5.81
N ASN A 148 -14.66 4.02 -5.59
CA ASN A 148 -15.33 3.12 -6.52
C ASN A 148 -15.84 3.80 -7.80
N GLU A 149 -15.73 5.12 -7.89
CA GLU A 149 -15.98 5.88 -9.12
C GLU A 149 -14.85 5.74 -10.13
N LEU A 150 -13.68 5.23 -9.68
CA LEU A 150 -12.48 5.05 -10.51
C LEU A 150 -12.46 3.62 -11.07
N GLU A 151 -13.22 3.39 -12.13
CA GLU A 151 -13.42 2.05 -12.70
C GLU A 151 -12.43 1.69 -13.82
N CYS A 152 -11.82 2.69 -14.46
CA CYS A 152 -10.84 2.48 -15.51
C CYS A 152 -9.42 2.37 -14.93
N VAL A 153 -8.64 1.46 -15.48
CA VAL A 153 -7.25 1.21 -15.06
C VAL A 153 -6.34 1.27 -16.27
N THR A 154 -5.38 2.19 -16.24
CA THR A 154 -4.26 2.22 -17.19
C THR A 154 -2.97 1.98 -16.41
N TYR A 155 -2.13 1.06 -16.87
CA TYR A 155 -0.87 0.77 -16.18
C TYR A 155 0.27 0.45 -17.14
N PHE A 156 1.49 0.72 -16.73
CA PHE A 156 2.70 0.24 -17.39
C PHE A 156 3.35 -0.86 -16.55
N GLY A 157 3.37 -2.06 -17.10
CA GLY A 157 3.86 -3.26 -16.44
C GLY A 157 3.74 -4.48 -17.34
N ARG A 158 3.88 -5.67 -16.77
CA ARG A 158 3.62 -6.92 -17.49
C ARG A 158 2.12 -7.15 -17.63
N GLY A 159 1.69 -7.50 -18.85
CA GLY A 159 0.27 -7.70 -19.17
C GLY A 159 0.04 -8.19 -20.59
N PRO A 160 -1.24 -8.11 -21.05
CA PRO A 160 -2.43 -7.61 -20.34
C PRO A 160 -2.99 -8.57 -19.28
N GLN A 161 -2.72 -9.89 -19.41
CA GLN A 161 -3.22 -10.91 -18.51
C GLN A 161 -2.55 -10.84 -17.13
N GLU A 162 -3.18 -11.43 -16.13
CA GLU A 162 -2.52 -11.63 -14.84
C GLU A 162 -1.23 -12.44 -14.99
N ASN A 163 -0.28 -12.15 -14.15
CA ASN A 163 1.02 -12.82 -14.19
C ASN A 163 1.66 -12.81 -12.79
N TYR A 164 2.51 -13.81 -12.55
CA TYR A 164 3.20 -14.05 -11.30
C TYR A 164 4.68 -14.31 -11.59
N SER A 165 5.54 -14.25 -10.58
CA SER A 165 6.99 -14.43 -10.75
C SER A 165 7.36 -15.78 -11.39
N ASP A 166 6.56 -16.82 -11.15
CA ASP A 166 6.73 -18.16 -11.67
C ASP A 166 6.03 -18.41 -13.03
N ARG A 167 5.31 -17.42 -13.56
CA ARG A 167 4.67 -17.49 -14.90
C ARG A 167 4.66 -16.12 -15.60
N ASN A 168 5.85 -15.65 -15.87
CA ASN A 168 6.10 -14.39 -16.61
C ASN A 168 6.50 -14.62 -18.07
N ASP A 169 6.81 -15.87 -18.45
CA ASP A 169 7.21 -16.19 -19.81
C ASP A 169 6.05 -15.96 -20.77
N GLY A 170 6.33 -15.28 -21.88
CA GLY A 170 5.31 -14.87 -22.85
C GLY A 170 4.47 -13.66 -22.47
N ILE A 171 4.75 -13.02 -21.33
CA ILE A 171 4.08 -11.80 -20.88
C ILE A 171 4.98 -10.59 -21.11
N PHE A 172 4.49 -9.62 -21.86
CA PHE A 172 5.29 -8.48 -22.30
C PHE A 172 5.12 -7.25 -21.40
N LEU A 173 6.18 -6.43 -21.33
CA LEU A 173 6.08 -5.09 -20.74
C LEU A 173 5.38 -4.17 -21.76
N GLY A 174 4.43 -3.40 -21.30
CA GLY A 174 3.69 -2.45 -22.11
C GLY A 174 2.77 -1.57 -21.29
N THR A 175 2.12 -0.62 -21.96
CA THR A 175 1.01 0.14 -21.41
C THR A 175 -0.29 -0.57 -21.75
N TRP A 176 -1.08 -0.85 -20.74
CA TRP A 176 -2.32 -1.61 -20.86
C TRP A 176 -3.48 -0.83 -20.27
N GLU A 177 -4.64 -0.99 -20.87
CA GLU A 177 -5.90 -0.41 -20.42
C GLU A 177 -6.91 -1.52 -20.14
N THR A 178 -7.61 -1.41 -19.02
CA THR A 178 -8.65 -2.36 -18.61
C THR A 178 -9.60 -1.69 -17.61
N SER A 179 -10.61 -2.39 -17.16
CA SER A 179 -11.43 -1.98 -16.02
C SER A 179 -10.96 -2.68 -14.74
N VAL A 180 -11.37 -2.18 -13.58
CA VAL A 180 -11.15 -2.85 -12.29
C VAL A 180 -11.71 -4.28 -12.33
N ALA A 181 -12.93 -4.46 -12.88
CA ALA A 181 -13.53 -5.79 -13.05
C ALA A 181 -12.73 -6.67 -14.02
N GLY A 182 -12.19 -6.09 -15.10
CA GLY A 182 -11.36 -6.81 -16.09
C GLY A 182 -9.97 -7.23 -15.58
N MET A 183 -9.55 -6.75 -14.41
CA MET A 183 -8.33 -7.23 -13.77
C MET A 183 -8.51 -8.59 -13.08
N MET A 184 -9.74 -9.02 -12.84
CA MET A 184 -10.01 -10.30 -12.17
C MET A 184 -9.98 -11.46 -13.17
N THR A 185 -9.56 -12.62 -12.69
CA THR A 185 -9.57 -13.88 -13.43
C THR A 185 -10.47 -14.87 -12.68
N ASP A 186 -11.48 -15.39 -13.37
CA ASP A 186 -12.44 -16.33 -12.81
C ASP A 186 -11.82 -17.74 -12.73
N TYR A 187 -11.19 -18.05 -11.60
CA TYR A 187 -10.73 -19.40 -11.32
C TYR A 187 -11.85 -20.30 -10.82
N VAL A 188 -11.87 -21.54 -11.27
CA VAL A 188 -12.82 -22.57 -10.79
C VAL A 188 -12.65 -22.78 -9.28
N TYR A 189 -11.42 -22.75 -8.79
CA TYR A 189 -11.12 -22.80 -7.36
C TYR A 189 -10.68 -21.43 -6.86
N PRO A 190 -11.36 -20.85 -5.85
CA PRO A 190 -11.02 -19.52 -5.34
C PRO A 190 -9.58 -19.47 -4.81
N GLN A 191 -8.81 -18.53 -5.33
CA GLN A 191 -7.41 -18.33 -4.98
C GLN A 191 -7.00 -16.87 -5.24
N GLU A 192 -5.77 -16.49 -4.91
CA GLU A 192 -5.20 -15.20 -5.30
C GLU A 192 -5.27 -15.05 -6.81
N ASN A 193 -5.73 -13.89 -7.29
CA ASN A 193 -5.78 -13.59 -8.71
C ASN A 193 -5.57 -12.09 -9.01
N GLY A 194 -5.51 -11.75 -10.29
CA GLY A 194 -5.41 -10.36 -10.74
C GLY A 194 -4.02 -9.75 -10.60
N ASN A 195 -3.01 -10.53 -10.20
CA ASN A 195 -1.66 -9.99 -10.01
C ASN A 195 -1.03 -9.52 -11.32
N ARG A 196 -0.31 -8.41 -11.25
CA ARG A 196 0.53 -7.85 -12.34
C ARG A 196 1.94 -7.62 -11.80
N THR A 197 2.95 -8.17 -12.46
CA THR A 197 4.35 -8.00 -12.08
C THR A 197 5.02 -6.88 -12.88
N GLY A 198 6.10 -6.33 -12.35
CA GLY A 198 6.88 -5.30 -13.03
C GLY A 198 6.13 -3.99 -13.27
N VAL A 199 5.05 -3.74 -12.55
CA VAL A 199 4.28 -2.49 -12.65
C VAL A 199 5.13 -1.33 -12.16
N LYS A 200 5.28 -0.30 -13.01
CA LYS A 200 6.02 0.93 -12.71
C LYS A 200 5.09 2.07 -12.30
N TRP A 201 3.91 2.11 -12.89
CA TRP A 201 2.84 3.03 -12.52
C TRP A 201 1.49 2.45 -12.89
N MET A 202 0.49 2.92 -12.19
CA MET A 202 -0.92 2.59 -12.42
C MET A 202 -1.76 3.84 -12.19
N CYS A 203 -2.70 4.09 -13.08
CA CYS A 203 -3.64 5.19 -13.03
C CYS A 203 -5.06 4.62 -12.93
N PHE A 204 -5.82 5.14 -11.98
CA PHE A 204 -7.25 4.87 -11.87
C PHE A 204 -8.00 6.11 -12.31
N SER A 205 -9.01 5.95 -13.16
CA SER A 205 -9.86 7.03 -13.66
C SER A 205 -11.31 6.59 -13.81
N ASN A 206 -12.18 7.54 -14.06
CA ASN A 206 -13.59 7.34 -14.44
C ASN A 206 -13.81 7.65 -15.92
#